data_b5bc5c1933a775537fefaf5bc649fb47
#
_entry.id   b5bc5c1933a775537fefaf5bc649fb47
#
_cell.length_a   1.000
_cell.length_b   1.000
_cell.length_c   1.000
_cell.angle_alpha   90.00
_cell.angle_beta   90.00
_cell.angle_gamma   90.00
#
_symmetry.space_group_name_H-M   'P 1'
#
loop_
_entity.id
_entity.type
_entity.pdbx_description
1 polymer ?
#
loop_
_entity_poly.entity_id
_entity_poly.type
_entity_poly.pdbx_seq_one_letter_code
_entity_poly.pdbx_strand_id
1 'polypeptide(L)'
;MAGLAAPALLAAWESARTSWQHGQVPHWDERNATLLRAFGRPVPDPIGARQAALLGVYADNFAERLSGLATCPGCGTEVELDVAVAELTGAGSPVAELTGTGSPAADLEPLQLDGRAVRWRLPAGEDLAAAAECADAAEGALLLASRCLVDPAPVTPDLREVLARRIAAADPLSEISFAMACPACGQRWDSSLDIGEFVWRRLEAAAWRLLREVDELARCYGWSEPQILALSPARRQAYLELVRDG
;
A
#
# COMPACT_ATOMS: atom_id res chain seq x y z
N MET A 1 3.29 -20.69 3.97
CA MET A 1 3.82 -19.38 3.56
C MET A 1 5.12 -19.10 4.32
N ALA A 2 6.21 -18.78 3.63
CA ALA A 2 7.47 -18.43 4.27
C ALA A 2 7.56 -16.90 4.36
N GLY A 3 6.92 -16.33 5.39
CA GLY A 3 7.12 -14.92 5.74
C GLY A 3 8.57 -14.64 6.11
N LEU A 4 8.92 -13.35 6.28
CA LEU A 4 10.26 -12.94 6.69
C LEU A 4 10.66 -13.66 8.00
N ALA A 5 11.92 -14.11 8.04
CA ALA A 5 12.53 -14.55 9.30
C ALA A 5 12.57 -13.41 10.32
N ALA A 6 12.54 -13.73 11.62
CA ALA A 6 12.46 -12.74 12.68
C ALA A 6 13.52 -11.60 12.59
N PRO A 7 14.81 -11.87 12.32
CA PRO A 7 15.80 -10.80 12.14
C PRO A 7 15.49 -9.89 10.94
N ALA A 8 15.04 -10.47 9.82
CA ALA A 8 14.70 -9.70 8.61
C ALA A 8 13.45 -8.83 8.81
N LEU A 9 12.48 -9.29 9.61
CA LEU A 9 11.30 -8.52 9.95
C LEU A 9 11.67 -7.27 10.78
N LEU A 10 12.53 -7.42 11.79
CA LEU A 10 13.03 -6.29 12.59
C LEU A 10 13.83 -5.31 11.72
N ALA A 11 14.72 -5.80 10.86
CA ALA A 11 15.48 -4.96 9.95
C ALA A 11 14.57 -4.16 8.98
N ALA A 12 13.52 -4.81 8.46
CA ALA A 12 12.53 -4.14 7.61
C ALA A 12 11.77 -3.04 8.39
N TRP A 13 11.37 -3.33 9.63
CA TRP A 13 10.71 -2.37 10.50
C TRP A 13 11.62 -1.17 10.84
N GLU A 14 12.87 -1.40 11.21
CA GLU A 14 13.85 -0.35 11.51
C GLU A 14 14.08 0.55 10.29
N SER A 15 14.28 -0.05 9.12
CA SER A 15 14.47 0.68 7.87
C SER A 15 13.28 1.55 7.51
N ALA A 16 12.06 1.02 7.64
CA ALA A 16 10.83 1.76 7.33
C ALA A 16 10.51 2.82 8.39
N ARG A 17 10.76 2.53 9.69
CA ARG A 17 10.47 3.43 10.81
C ARG A 17 11.13 4.79 10.69
N THR A 18 12.36 4.84 10.19
CA THR A 18 13.11 6.08 10.00
C THR A 18 12.35 7.07 9.10
N SER A 19 11.70 6.57 8.04
CA SER A 19 10.89 7.38 7.13
C SER A 19 9.52 7.78 7.71
N TRP A 20 9.01 7.03 8.70
CA TRP A 20 7.70 7.28 9.31
C TRP A 20 7.71 8.25 10.49
N GLN A 21 8.86 8.41 11.20
CA GLN A 21 8.95 9.14 12.46
C GLN A 21 9.55 10.55 12.36
N HIS A 22 10.16 10.95 11.24
CA HIS A 22 10.91 12.21 11.15
C HIS A 22 10.06 13.43 10.78
N GLY A 23 8.92 13.67 11.41
CA GLY A 23 8.20 14.97 11.44
C GLY A 23 7.80 15.64 10.11
N GLN A 24 8.47 15.36 9.03
CA GLN A 24 8.04 15.53 7.65
C GLN A 24 7.47 14.19 7.22
N VAL A 25 6.14 14.06 7.30
CA VAL A 25 5.46 12.86 6.79
C VAL A 25 5.78 12.79 5.29
N PRO A 26 6.62 11.84 4.84
CA PRO A 26 6.88 11.71 3.42
C PRO A 26 5.54 11.52 2.69
N HIS A 27 5.45 12.03 1.47
CA HIS A 27 4.29 11.76 0.63
C HIS A 27 4.00 10.24 0.65
N TRP A 28 2.72 9.85 0.68
CA TRP A 28 2.32 8.44 0.82
C TRP A 28 3.05 7.50 -0.17
N ASP A 29 3.36 8.00 -1.35
CA ASP A 29 4.08 7.25 -2.39
C ASP A 29 5.53 6.95 -2.01
N GLU A 30 6.25 7.89 -1.40
CA GLU A 30 7.61 7.67 -0.88
C GLU A 30 7.60 6.69 0.30
N ARG A 31 6.57 6.74 1.16
CA ARG A 31 6.36 5.76 2.23
C ARG A 31 6.19 4.36 1.65
N ASN A 32 5.37 4.22 0.61
CA ASN A 32 5.14 2.96 -0.09
C ASN A 32 6.42 2.41 -0.73
N ALA A 33 7.19 3.27 -1.38
CA ALA A 33 8.49 2.92 -1.94
C ALA A 33 9.49 2.44 -0.86
N THR A 34 9.51 3.10 0.29
CA THR A 34 10.37 2.73 1.43
C THR A 34 9.98 1.37 2.01
N LEU A 35 8.69 1.09 2.16
CA LEU A 35 8.22 -0.24 2.58
C LEU A 35 8.67 -1.33 1.60
N LEU A 36 8.47 -1.14 0.30
CA LEU A 36 8.88 -2.12 -0.69
C LEU A 36 10.38 -2.41 -0.60
N ARG A 37 11.22 -1.37 -0.51
CA ARG A 37 12.68 -1.53 -0.34
C ARG A 37 13.03 -2.26 0.95
N ALA A 38 12.35 -1.97 2.05
CA ALA A 38 12.56 -2.63 3.34
C ALA A 38 12.26 -4.14 3.27
N PHE A 39 11.30 -4.55 2.43
CA PHE A 39 11.01 -5.95 2.15
C PHE A 39 11.84 -6.54 0.98
N GLY A 40 12.86 -5.82 0.49
CA GLY A 40 13.71 -6.26 -0.62
C GLY A 40 12.96 -6.39 -1.96
N ARG A 41 11.87 -5.66 -2.12
CA ARG A 41 11.07 -5.66 -3.35
C ARG A 41 11.43 -4.48 -4.25
N PRO A 42 11.36 -4.64 -5.58
CA PRO A 42 11.49 -3.51 -6.49
C PRO A 42 10.35 -2.49 -6.25
N VAL A 43 10.63 -1.24 -6.60
CA VAL A 43 9.63 -0.16 -6.56
C VAL A 43 9.18 0.08 -7.99
N PRO A 44 8.06 -0.48 -8.42
CA PRO A 44 7.57 -0.31 -9.77
C PRO A 44 6.92 1.05 -9.98
N ASP A 45 6.90 1.52 -11.21
CA ASP A 45 5.98 2.49 -11.77
C ASP A 45 5.11 1.77 -12.81
N PRO A 46 3.81 1.98 -12.88
CA PRO A 46 2.96 2.99 -12.26
C PRO A 46 2.48 2.64 -10.83
N ILE A 47 1.63 3.52 -10.29
CA ILE A 47 1.18 3.49 -8.89
C ILE A 47 0.46 2.20 -8.54
N GLY A 48 -0.46 1.71 -9.38
CA GLY A 48 -1.18 0.48 -9.12
C GLY A 48 -0.28 -0.75 -9.09
N ALA A 49 0.78 -0.79 -9.90
CA ALA A 49 1.79 -1.85 -9.80
C ALA A 49 2.53 -1.80 -8.47
N ARG A 50 2.77 -0.60 -7.91
CA ARG A 50 3.36 -0.41 -6.58
C ARG A 50 2.42 -0.89 -5.48
N GLN A 51 1.13 -0.59 -5.58
CA GLN A 51 0.12 -1.10 -4.66
C GLN A 51 -0.05 -2.61 -4.77
N ALA A 52 -0.02 -3.18 -5.98
CA ALA A 52 -0.01 -4.63 -6.19
C ALA A 52 1.19 -5.30 -5.50
N ALA A 53 2.38 -4.70 -5.61
CA ALA A 53 3.58 -5.20 -4.94
C ALA A 53 3.45 -5.17 -3.41
N LEU A 54 2.82 -4.14 -2.82
CA LEU A 54 2.52 -4.06 -1.38
C LEU A 54 1.47 -5.08 -0.95
N LEU A 55 0.44 -5.32 -1.75
CA LEU A 55 -0.52 -6.42 -1.53
C LEU A 55 0.17 -7.77 -1.51
N GLY A 56 1.13 -8.00 -2.41
CA GLY A 56 1.98 -9.19 -2.42
C GLY A 56 2.83 -9.29 -1.14
N VAL A 57 3.48 -8.20 -0.71
CA VAL A 57 4.21 -8.15 0.57
C VAL A 57 3.30 -8.54 1.74
N TYR A 58 2.08 -8.00 1.76
CA TYR A 58 1.11 -8.31 2.80
C TYR A 58 0.72 -9.80 2.81
N ALA A 59 0.39 -10.36 1.65
CA ALA A 59 0.00 -11.76 1.51
C ALA A 59 1.13 -12.73 1.91
N ASP A 60 2.37 -12.42 1.51
CA ASP A 60 3.54 -13.26 1.79
C ASP A 60 3.91 -13.28 3.28
N ASN A 61 3.67 -12.20 4.02
CA ASN A 61 4.23 -12.02 5.37
C ASN A 61 3.20 -11.98 6.49
N PHE A 62 1.94 -11.63 6.22
CA PHE A 62 0.96 -11.40 7.28
C PHE A 62 -0.29 -12.25 7.14
N ALA A 63 -1.07 -12.10 6.07
CA ALA A 63 -2.31 -12.83 5.84
C ALA A 63 -2.77 -12.79 4.38
N GLU A 64 -3.54 -13.79 3.96
CA GLU A 64 -4.15 -13.84 2.63
C GLU A 64 -5.38 -12.93 2.49
N ARG A 65 -5.92 -12.45 3.61
CA ARG A 65 -7.09 -11.58 3.67
C ARG A 65 -6.76 -10.27 4.36
N LEU A 66 -7.27 -9.19 3.81
CA LEU A 66 -7.26 -7.85 4.39
C LEU A 66 -8.48 -7.73 5.31
N SER A 67 -8.25 -7.65 6.61
CA SER A 67 -9.30 -7.44 7.60
C SER A 67 -9.09 -6.11 8.30
N GLY A 68 -10.11 -5.27 8.34
CA GLY A 68 -10.06 -3.94 8.94
C GLY A 68 -11.44 -3.44 9.35
N LEU A 69 -11.49 -2.26 9.94
CA LEU A 69 -12.71 -1.57 10.32
C LEU A 69 -12.78 -0.22 9.62
N ALA A 70 -13.93 0.09 9.05
CA ALA A 70 -14.24 1.39 8.48
C ALA A 70 -15.33 2.07 9.33
N THR A 71 -15.13 3.34 9.69
CA THR A 71 -16.11 4.08 10.48
C THR A 71 -17.18 4.69 9.56
N CYS A 72 -18.43 4.41 9.85
CA CYS A 72 -19.55 5.00 9.13
C CYS A 72 -19.59 6.53 9.32
N PRO A 73 -19.56 7.33 8.22
CA PRO A 73 -19.58 8.79 8.33
C PRO A 73 -20.91 9.35 8.85
N GLY A 74 -21.99 8.57 8.81
CA GLY A 74 -23.31 9.02 9.25
C GLY A 74 -23.61 8.80 10.73
N CYS A 75 -23.14 7.69 11.34
CA CYS A 75 -23.47 7.35 12.73
C CYS A 75 -22.28 6.89 13.58
N GLY A 76 -21.06 6.85 13.04
CA GLY A 76 -19.87 6.44 13.77
C GLY A 76 -19.74 4.93 14.04
N THR A 77 -20.68 4.10 13.56
CA THR A 77 -20.60 2.65 13.72
C THR A 77 -19.40 2.10 12.94
N GLU A 78 -18.61 1.24 13.58
CA GLU A 78 -17.54 0.50 12.90
C GLU A 78 -18.13 -0.64 12.07
N VAL A 79 -17.74 -0.71 10.81
CA VAL A 79 -18.16 -1.73 9.83
C VAL A 79 -16.95 -2.52 9.40
N GLU A 80 -17.04 -3.83 9.51
CA GLU A 80 -15.94 -4.73 9.15
C GLU A 80 -15.76 -4.80 7.63
N LEU A 81 -14.50 -4.74 7.20
CA LEU A 81 -14.05 -5.05 5.85
C LEU A 81 -13.20 -6.32 5.92
N ASP A 82 -13.55 -7.31 5.11
CA ASP A 82 -12.77 -8.55 4.97
C ASP A 82 -12.75 -8.99 3.50
N VAL A 83 -11.57 -8.81 2.85
CA VAL A 83 -11.38 -9.05 1.42
C VAL A 83 -10.14 -9.90 1.20
N ALA A 84 -10.22 -10.92 0.34
CA ALA A 84 -9.05 -11.70 -0.04
C ALA A 84 -8.12 -10.87 -0.93
N VAL A 85 -6.80 -10.91 -0.66
CA VAL A 85 -5.81 -10.21 -1.50
C VAL A 85 -5.89 -10.69 -2.95
N ALA A 86 -6.17 -11.99 -3.17
CA ALA A 86 -6.32 -12.58 -4.49
C ALA A 86 -7.51 -11.99 -5.28
N GLU A 87 -8.56 -11.50 -4.61
CA GLU A 87 -9.69 -10.83 -5.27
C GLU A 87 -9.27 -9.47 -5.85
N LEU A 88 -8.29 -8.80 -5.24
CA LEU A 88 -7.75 -7.53 -5.71
C LEU A 88 -6.68 -7.71 -6.80
N THR A 89 -5.91 -8.80 -6.75
CA THR A 89 -4.74 -9.02 -7.61
C THR A 89 -4.89 -10.23 -8.57
N GLY A 90 -6.01 -10.96 -8.52
CA GLY A 90 -6.19 -12.25 -9.19
C GLY A 90 -6.36 -12.19 -10.71
N ALA A 91 -6.31 -13.39 -11.34
CA ALA A 91 -6.53 -13.58 -12.77
C ALA A 91 -7.96 -13.14 -13.15
N GLY A 92 -8.08 -12.09 -13.94
CA GLY A 92 -9.33 -11.39 -14.26
C GLY A 92 -9.41 -9.99 -13.65
N SER A 93 -8.55 -9.66 -12.70
CA SER A 93 -8.23 -8.26 -12.38
C SER A 93 -7.34 -7.70 -13.49
N PRO A 94 -7.61 -6.49 -13.99
CA PRO A 94 -6.74 -5.84 -14.98
C PRO A 94 -5.28 -5.69 -14.52
N VAL A 95 -5.01 -5.97 -13.26
CA VAL A 95 -3.69 -5.90 -12.60
C VAL A 95 -2.79 -7.09 -12.91
N ALA A 96 -3.34 -8.26 -13.24
CA ALA A 96 -2.53 -9.43 -13.59
C ALA A 96 -1.65 -9.17 -14.83
N GLU A 97 -2.08 -8.24 -15.70
CA GLU A 97 -1.32 -7.81 -16.89
C GLU A 97 -0.25 -6.74 -16.55
N LEU A 98 -0.41 -5.99 -15.44
CA LEU A 98 0.50 -4.91 -15.03
C LEU A 98 1.75 -5.41 -14.27
N THR A 99 1.74 -6.65 -13.77
CA THR A 99 2.90 -7.25 -13.08
C THR A 99 3.97 -7.79 -14.06
N GLY A 100 3.70 -7.74 -15.36
CA GLY A 100 4.70 -8.00 -16.40
C GLY A 100 5.77 -6.90 -16.41
N THR A 101 7.02 -7.28 -16.69
CA THR A 101 8.20 -6.40 -16.76
C THR A 101 8.19 -5.38 -17.90
N GLY A 102 7.06 -5.21 -18.58
CA GLY A 102 6.84 -4.21 -19.63
C GLY A 102 6.35 -2.89 -19.03
N SER A 103 6.96 -1.78 -19.40
CA SER A 103 6.45 -0.45 -19.05
C SER A 103 5.05 -0.26 -19.66
N PRO A 104 3.98 -0.13 -18.86
CA PRO A 104 2.61 0.01 -19.41
C PRO A 104 2.39 1.33 -20.18
N ALA A 105 3.41 2.19 -20.24
CA ALA A 105 3.34 3.46 -20.95
C ALA A 105 3.38 3.31 -22.50
N ALA A 106 3.73 2.13 -23.02
CA ALA A 106 3.97 1.96 -24.47
C ALA A 106 2.70 1.73 -25.31
N ASP A 107 1.59 1.24 -24.69
CA ASP A 107 0.40 0.77 -25.43
C ASP A 107 -0.92 1.47 -25.05
N LEU A 108 -0.86 2.63 -24.38
CA LEU A 108 -2.09 3.37 -24.08
C LEU A 108 -2.66 4.04 -25.33
N GLU A 109 -3.92 3.72 -25.65
CA GLU A 109 -4.61 4.36 -26.78
C GLU A 109 -4.66 5.88 -26.60
N PRO A 110 -4.25 6.68 -27.60
CA PRO A 110 -4.28 8.13 -27.53
C PRO A 110 -5.71 8.65 -27.27
N LEU A 111 -5.82 9.74 -26.53
CA LEU A 111 -7.05 10.47 -26.39
C LEU A 111 -7.37 11.22 -27.69
N GLN A 112 -8.64 11.25 -28.08
CA GLN A 112 -9.11 12.09 -29.19
C GLN A 112 -9.62 13.41 -28.63
N LEU A 113 -8.92 14.51 -28.94
CA LEU A 113 -9.29 15.86 -28.53
C LEU A 113 -9.39 16.76 -29.78
N ASP A 114 -10.54 17.29 -30.06
CA ASP A 114 -10.81 18.16 -31.22
C ASP A 114 -10.24 17.59 -32.54
N GLY A 115 -10.38 16.27 -32.75
CA GLY A 115 -9.89 15.57 -33.92
C GLY A 115 -8.37 15.34 -33.97
N ARG A 116 -7.65 15.61 -32.86
CA ARG A 116 -6.20 15.32 -32.71
C ARG A 116 -6.01 14.16 -31.73
N ALA A 117 -5.08 13.27 -32.03
CA ALA A 117 -4.63 12.24 -31.11
C ALA A 117 -3.64 12.87 -30.12
N VAL A 118 -3.92 12.76 -28.82
CA VAL A 118 -3.08 13.24 -27.73
C VAL A 118 -2.58 12.04 -26.94
N ARG A 119 -1.28 11.82 -26.92
CA ARG A 119 -0.66 10.74 -26.14
C ARG A 119 -0.61 11.12 -24.66
N TRP A 120 -0.80 10.14 -23.83
CA TRP A 120 -0.79 10.29 -22.39
C TRP A 120 -0.08 9.10 -21.73
N ARG A 121 0.26 9.23 -20.46
CA ARG A 121 0.89 8.18 -19.65
C ARG A 121 0.21 8.09 -18.28
N LEU A 122 0.40 6.97 -17.60
CA LEU A 122 0.02 6.83 -16.21
C LEU A 122 0.86 7.76 -15.31
N PRO A 123 0.29 8.25 -14.19
CA PRO A 123 1.03 9.03 -13.22
C PRO A 123 2.11 8.19 -12.55
N ALA A 124 3.28 8.78 -12.33
CA ALA A 124 4.36 8.24 -11.53
C ALA A 124 4.38 8.88 -10.13
N GLY A 125 5.17 8.30 -9.21
CA GLY A 125 5.27 8.83 -7.86
C GLY A 125 5.73 10.28 -7.78
N GLU A 126 6.64 10.70 -8.65
CA GLU A 126 7.09 12.08 -8.77
C GLU A 126 5.99 13.07 -9.20
N ASP A 127 5.00 12.60 -9.97
CA ASP A 127 3.87 13.44 -10.38
C ASP A 127 2.94 13.71 -9.20
N LEU A 128 2.71 12.68 -8.38
CA LEU A 128 1.91 12.79 -7.17
C LEU A 128 2.61 13.65 -6.10
N ALA A 129 3.91 13.49 -5.94
CA ALA A 129 4.69 14.31 -5.04
C ALA A 129 4.59 15.79 -5.43
N ALA A 130 4.75 16.11 -6.72
CA ALA A 130 4.60 17.46 -7.22
C ALA A 130 3.18 18.01 -7.04
N ALA A 131 2.14 17.18 -7.27
CA ALA A 131 0.76 17.59 -7.06
C ALA A 131 0.42 17.85 -5.58
N ALA A 132 1.07 17.13 -4.66
CA ALA A 132 0.88 17.31 -3.22
C ALA A 132 1.49 18.62 -2.68
N GLU A 133 2.44 19.23 -3.40
CA GLU A 133 3.03 20.54 -3.06
C GLU A 133 2.17 21.73 -3.51
N CYS A 134 1.10 21.49 -4.29
CA CYS A 134 0.20 22.54 -4.74
C CYS A 134 -0.61 23.12 -3.58
N ALA A 135 -1.08 24.37 -3.74
CA ALA A 135 -1.81 25.08 -2.71
C ALA A 135 -3.18 24.45 -2.38
N ASP A 136 -3.81 23.79 -3.36
CA ASP A 136 -5.06 23.09 -3.18
C ASP A 136 -5.20 21.88 -4.13
N ALA A 137 -6.23 21.07 -3.87
CA ALA A 137 -6.50 19.86 -4.64
C ALA A 137 -6.85 20.13 -6.11
N ALA A 138 -7.43 21.28 -6.44
CA ALA A 138 -7.79 21.62 -7.81
C ALA A 138 -6.54 21.95 -8.64
N GLU A 139 -5.60 22.69 -8.06
CA GLU A 139 -4.30 22.99 -8.67
C GLU A 139 -3.50 21.70 -8.83
N GLY A 140 -3.44 20.85 -7.79
CA GLY A 140 -2.77 19.54 -7.84
C GLY A 140 -3.34 18.64 -8.94
N ALA A 141 -4.66 18.58 -9.09
CA ALA A 141 -5.32 17.81 -10.13
C ALA A 141 -5.00 18.34 -11.55
N LEU A 142 -4.92 19.66 -11.73
CA LEU A 142 -4.52 20.28 -12.99
C LEU A 142 -3.06 19.96 -13.34
N LEU A 143 -2.16 20.10 -12.36
CA LEU A 143 -0.74 19.76 -12.51
C LEU A 143 -0.59 18.29 -12.87
N LEU A 144 -1.23 17.39 -12.14
CA LEU A 144 -1.18 15.95 -12.39
C LEU A 144 -1.66 15.62 -13.81
N ALA A 145 -2.80 16.18 -14.22
CA ALA A 145 -3.30 15.98 -15.57
C ALA A 145 -2.31 16.47 -16.63
N SER A 146 -1.71 17.66 -16.44
CA SER A 146 -0.73 18.20 -17.38
C SER A 146 0.53 17.34 -17.49
N ARG A 147 1.00 16.76 -16.38
CA ARG A 147 2.18 15.89 -16.34
C ARG A 147 1.92 14.50 -16.94
N CYS A 148 0.67 14.06 -16.94
CA CYS A 148 0.26 12.82 -17.60
C CYS A 148 0.13 12.95 -19.13
N LEU A 149 0.10 14.15 -19.70
CA LEU A 149 0.09 14.36 -21.14
C LEU A 149 1.51 14.30 -21.70
N VAL A 150 1.74 13.41 -22.67
CA VAL A 150 3.01 13.31 -23.40
C VAL A 150 3.08 14.43 -24.46
N ASP A 151 1.97 14.65 -25.16
CA ASP A 151 1.85 15.73 -26.14
C ASP A 151 1.24 16.96 -25.44
N PRO A 152 1.91 18.14 -25.50
CA PRO A 152 1.38 19.35 -24.90
C PRO A 152 -0.02 19.70 -25.41
N ALA A 153 -0.97 19.80 -24.49
CA ALA A 153 -2.33 20.25 -24.79
C ALA A 153 -2.87 21.06 -23.59
N PRO A 154 -3.76 22.06 -23.84
CA PRO A 154 -4.40 22.77 -22.76
C PRO A 154 -5.30 21.81 -21.96
N VAL A 155 -5.11 21.80 -20.63
CA VAL A 155 -5.90 20.95 -19.72
C VAL A 155 -7.23 21.64 -19.45
N THR A 156 -8.24 21.32 -20.25
CA THR A 156 -9.62 21.76 -20.00
C THR A 156 -10.29 20.86 -18.96
N PRO A 157 -11.40 21.30 -18.31
CA PRO A 157 -12.16 20.45 -17.39
C PRO A 157 -12.58 19.11 -18.02
N ASP A 158 -13.04 19.15 -19.27
CA ASP A 158 -13.48 17.95 -20.01
C ASP A 158 -12.32 16.99 -20.28
N LEU A 159 -11.16 17.51 -20.72
CA LEU A 159 -9.96 16.69 -20.92
C LEU A 159 -9.51 16.05 -19.60
N ARG A 160 -9.52 16.81 -18.50
CA ARG A 160 -9.17 16.28 -17.17
C ARG A 160 -10.08 15.12 -16.77
N GLU A 161 -11.38 15.26 -16.94
CA GLU A 161 -12.35 14.20 -16.63
C GLU A 161 -12.15 12.95 -17.49
N VAL A 162 -11.96 13.13 -18.80
CA VAL A 162 -11.67 12.02 -19.71
C VAL A 162 -10.36 11.32 -19.35
N LEU A 163 -9.31 12.08 -19.07
CA LEU A 163 -8.02 11.56 -18.66
C LEU A 163 -8.09 10.78 -17.34
N ALA A 164 -8.80 11.33 -16.34
CA ALA A 164 -8.99 10.65 -15.05
C ALA A 164 -9.69 9.29 -15.22
N ARG A 165 -10.75 9.23 -16.03
CA ARG A 165 -11.45 7.97 -16.33
C ARG A 165 -10.54 6.97 -17.05
N ARG A 166 -9.70 7.44 -17.98
CA ARG A 166 -8.76 6.58 -18.70
C ARG A 166 -7.65 6.07 -17.81
N ILE A 167 -7.12 6.89 -16.90
CA ILE A 167 -6.13 6.48 -15.89
C ILE A 167 -6.75 5.41 -14.98
N ALA A 168 -7.94 5.65 -14.42
CA ALA A 168 -8.61 4.69 -13.55
C ALA A 168 -8.92 3.35 -14.24
N ALA A 169 -9.24 3.38 -15.54
CA ALA A 169 -9.46 2.16 -16.32
C ALA A 169 -8.15 1.41 -16.64
N ALA A 170 -7.06 2.14 -16.88
CA ALA A 170 -5.76 1.56 -17.23
C ALA A 170 -4.95 1.13 -16.01
N ASP A 171 -5.18 1.72 -14.84
CA ASP A 171 -4.51 1.41 -13.57
C ASP A 171 -5.50 1.34 -12.40
N PRO A 172 -6.34 0.28 -12.35
CA PRO A 172 -7.42 0.16 -11.36
C PRO A 172 -6.95 0.08 -9.92
N LEU A 173 -5.70 -0.32 -9.67
CA LEU A 173 -5.12 -0.33 -8.32
C LEU A 173 -4.47 1.00 -7.92
N SER A 174 -4.44 2.01 -8.79
CA SER A 174 -3.94 3.33 -8.39
C SER A 174 -4.77 3.93 -7.25
N GLU A 175 -6.04 3.53 -7.15
CA GLU A 175 -6.93 3.86 -6.04
C GLU A 175 -7.76 2.62 -5.66
N ILE A 176 -7.51 2.06 -4.47
CA ILE A 176 -8.29 0.94 -3.95
C ILE A 176 -9.41 1.50 -3.09
N SER A 177 -10.65 1.32 -3.50
CA SER A 177 -11.83 1.72 -2.74
C SER A 177 -12.87 0.60 -2.65
N PHE A 178 -13.65 0.61 -1.56
CA PHE A 178 -14.69 -0.37 -1.29
C PHE A 178 -16.03 0.34 -1.07
N ALA A 179 -17.06 -0.10 -1.78
CA ALA A 179 -18.42 0.34 -1.54
C ALA A 179 -18.93 -0.27 -0.23
N MET A 180 -19.08 0.56 0.79
CA MET A 180 -19.53 0.18 2.14
C MET A 180 -20.99 0.51 2.36
N ALA A 181 -21.66 -0.26 3.23
CA ALA A 181 -23.01 0.01 3.70
C ALA A 181 -23.10 -0.21 5.21
N CYS A 182 -23.57 0.78 5.94
CA CYS A 182 -23.72 0.69 7.38
C CYS A 182 -24.93 -0.15 7.77
N PRO A 183 -24.78 -1.22 8.55
CA PRO A 183 -25.90 -2.04 9.00
C PRO A 183 -26.80 -1.32 10.01
N ALA A 184 -26.29 -0.27 10.70
CA ALA A 184 -27.04 0.45 11.73
C ALA A 184 -27.92 1.58 11.18
N CYS A 185 -27.44 2.38 10.20
CA CYS A 185 -28.17 3.53 9.69
C CYS A 185 -28.48 3.50 8.18
N GLY A 186 -28.00 2.47 7.46
CA GLY A 186 -28.21 2.32 6.01
C GLY A 186 -27.37 3.25 5.14
N GLN A 187 -26.50 4.11 5.73
CA GLN A 187 -25.62 4.99 4.97
C GLN A 187 -24.70 4.16 4.05
N ARG A 188 -24.58 4.61 2.81
CA ARG A 188 -23.61 4.06 1.84
C ARG A 188 -22.50 5.08 1.62
N TRP A 189 -21.26 4.58 1.49
CA TRP A 189 -20.10 5.42 1.18
C TRP A 189 -19.00 4.56 0.54
N ASP A 190 -18.05 5.22 -0.11
CA ASP A 190 -16.83 4.59 -0.58
C ASP A 190 -15.72 4.81 0.45
N SER A 191 -15.07 3.73 0.87
CA SER A 191 -13.92 3.75 1.79
C SER A 191 -12.66 3.42 1.03
N SER A 192 -11.72 4.37 0.93
CA SER A 192 -10.42 4.13 0.32
C SER A 192 -9.48 3.36 1.26
N LEU A 193 -8.65 2.50 0.69
CA LEU A 193 -7.64 1.74 1.40
C LEU A 193 -6.23 2.29 1.08
N ASP A 194 -5.53 2.80 2.10
CA ASP A 194 -4.09 3.01 2.03
C ASP A 194 -3.37 1.70 2.37
N ILE A 195 -2.98 0.93 1.36
CA ILE A 195 -2.31 -0.36 1.57
C ILE A 195 -0.94 -0.19 2.22
N GLY A 196 -0.24 0.93 1.98
CA GLY A 196 1.03 1.23 2.63
C GLY A 196 0.89 1.40 4.12
N GLU A 197 -0.10 2.19 4.56
CA GLU A 197 -0.43 2.35 5.98
C GLU A 197 -0.86 1.02 6.60
N PHE A 198 -1.61 0.20 5.86
CA PHE A 198 -2.06 -1.11 6.32
C PHE A 198 -0.89 -2.07 6.53
N VAL A 199 0.04 -2.16 5.58
CA VAL A 199 1.27 -2.96 5.68
C VAL A 199 2.15 -2.46 6.82
N TRP A 200 2.32 -1.13 6.95
CA TRP A 200 3.10 -0.52 8.02
C TRP A 200 2.58 -0.91 9.40
N ARG A 201 1.29 -0.75 9.65
CA ARG A 201 0.67 -1.12 10.94
C ARG A 201 0.86 -2.59 11.29
N ARG A 202 0.78 -3.48 10.30
CA ARG A 202 1.02 -4.91 10.50
C ARG A 202 2.48 -5.21 10.81
N LEU A 203 3.39 -4.56 10.08
CA LEU A 203 4.84 -4.66 10.32
C LEU A 203 5.19 -4.15 11.72
N GLU A 204 4.72 -2.98 12.09
CA GLU A 204 4.96 -2.38 13.40
C GLU A 204 4.41 -3.26 14.54
N ALA A 205 3.19 -3.75 14.43
CA ALA A 205 2.60 -4.64 15.43
C ALA A 205 3.38 -5.96 15.56
N ALA A 206 3.86 -6.51 14.45
CA ALA A 206 4.68 -7.72 14.44
C ALA A 206 6.07 -7.48 15.06
N ALA A 207 6.70 -6.36 14.76
CA ALA A 207 7.99 -5.97 15.35
C ALA A 207 7.88 -5.78 16.87
N TRP A 208 6.88 -5.04 17.34
CA TRP A 208 6.66 -4.84 18.77
C TRP A 208 6.34 -6.15 19.51
N ARG A 209 5.60 -7.06 18.89
CA ARG A 209 5.35 -8.39 19.47
C ARG A 209 6.66 -9.15 19.61
N LEU A 210 7.48 -9.17 18.57
CA LEU A 210 8.77 -9.86 18.56
C LEU A 210 9.75 -9.28 19.59
N LEU A 211 9.80 -7.95 19.73
CA LEU A 211 10.64 -7.29 20.74
C LEU A 211 10.20 -7.62 22.17
N ARG A 212 8.88 -7.77 22.40
CA ARG A 212 8.39 -8.24 23.73
C ARG A 212 8.78 -9.70 23.99
N GLU A 213 8.72 -10.58 23.00
CA GLU A 213 9.20 -11.96 23.11
C GLU A 213 10.69 -12.00 23.47
N VAL A 214 11.50 -11.16 22.82
CA VAL A 214 12.93 -11.02 23.11
C VAL A 214 13.16 -10.55 24.53
N ASP A 215 12.48 -9.48 24.98
CA ASP A 215 12.60 -8.91 26.32
C ASP A 215 12.26 -9.96 27.40
N GLU A 216 11.12 -10.66 27.24
CA GLU A 216 10.65 -11.69 28.19
C GLU A 216 11.64 -12.86 28.29
N LEU A 217 12.10 -13.41 27.16
CA LEU A 217 13.05 -14.52 27.14
C LEU A 217 14.46 -14.12 27.62
N ALA A 218 14.92 -12.93 27.26
CA ALA A 218 16.22 -12.43 27.73
C ALA A 218 16.25 -12.28 29.24
N ARG A 219 15.18 -11.76 29.85
CA ARG A 219 15.07 -11.62 31.33
C ARG A 219 15.05 -12.96 32.05
N CYS A 220 14.34 -13.95 31.49
CA CYS A 220 14.16 -15.23 32.17
C CYS A 220 15.34 -16.17 31.98
N TYR A 221 15.96 -16.20 30.81
CA TYR A 221 17.00 -17.17 30.44
C TYR A 221 18.38 -16.55 30.30
N GLY A 222 18.52 -15.23 30.31
CA GLY A 222 19.78 -14.53 30.06
C GLY A 222 20.32 -14.69 28.65
N TRP A 223 19.48 -15.10 27.70
CA TRP A 223 19.88 -15.23 26.31
C TRP A 223 20.01 -13.88 25.62
N SER A 224 20.93 -13.79 24.70
CA SER A 224 21.07 -12.60 23.86
C SER A 224 19.99 -12.54 22.77
N GLU A 225 19.67 -11.34 22.31
CA GLU A 225 18.72 -11.14 21.20
C GLU A 225 19.02 -12.03 19.96
N PRO A 226 20.28 -12.11 19.45
CA PRO A 226 20.57 -13.00 18.32
C PRO A 226 20.26 -14.47 18.60
N GLN A 227 20.50 -14.95 19.84
CA GLN A 227 20.18 -16.33 20.23
C GLN A 227 18.67 -16.57 20.22
N ILE A 228 17.88 -15.61 20.71
CA ILE A 228 16.41 -15.70 20.73
C ILE A 228 15.85 -15.64 19.31
N LEU A 229 16.34 -14.71 18.50
CA LEU A 229 15.87 -14.54 17.12
C LEU A 229 16.26 -15.71 16.20
N ALA A 230 17.31 -16.47 16.53
CA ALA A 230 17.68 -17.70 15.83
C ALA A 230 16.71 -18.87 16.10
N LEU A 231 15.89 -18.82 17.16
CA LEU A 231 14.87 -19.83 17.43
C LEU A 231 13.73 -19.73 16.39
N SER A 232 13.17 -20.88 16.02
CA SER A 232 11.95 -20.90 15.25
C SER A 232 10.79 -20.26 16.03
N PRO A 233 9.78 -19.68 15.37
CA PRO A 233 8.62 -19.09 16.05
C PRO A 233 7.94 -20.07 17.04
N ALA A 234 7.77 -21.33 16.63
CA ALA A 234 7.18 -22.36 17.49
C ALA A 234 8.02 -22.61 18.74
N ARG A 235 9.37 -22.64 18.60
CA ARG A 235 10.24 -22.88 19.73
C ARG A 235 10.30 -21.68 20.67
N ARG A 236 10.27 -20.44 20.16
CA ARG A 236 10.15 -19.24 21.00
C ARG A 236 8.85 -19.24 21.80
N GLN A 237 7.73 -19.57 21.13
CA GLN A 237 6.44 -19.64 21.79
C GLN A 237 6.42 -20.68 22.91
N ALA A 238 6.99 -21.87 22.70
CA ALA A 238 7.08 -22.89 23.73
C ALA A 238 7.86 -22.42 24.97
N TYR A 239 8.97 -21.69 24.78
CA TYR A 239 9.71 -21.12 25.91
C TYR A 239 8.94 -20.03 26.63
N LEU A 240 8.18 -19.20 25.93
CA LEU A 240 7.30 -18.18 26.53
C LEU A 240 6.16 -18.81 27.36
N GLU A 241 5.62 -19.92 26.91
CA GLU A 241 4.62 -20.69 27.67
C GLU A 241 5.24 -21.21 28.99
N LEU A 242 6.45 -21.80 28.93
CA LEU A 242 7.16 -22.25 30.14
C LEU A 242 7.44 -21.12 31.14
N VAL A 243 7.75 -19.91 30.64
CA VAL A 243 7.97 -18.73 31.51
C VAL A 243 6.68 -18.29 32.20
N ARG A 244 5.52 -18.43 31.55
CA ARG A 244 4.23 -17.99 32.10
C ARG A 244 3.61 -19.00 33.06
N ASP A 245 3.97 -20.27 32.94
CA ASP A 245 3.45 -21.36 33.77
C ASP A 245 4.30 -21.60 35.04
N GLY A 246 5.47 -20.99 35.15
CA GLY A 246 6.40 -21.12 36.30
C GLY A 246 6.46 -19.86 37.14
#